data_e34f45f9891ded5dbbdcd876bbd3e177
#
_entry.id   e34f45f9891ded5dbbdcd876bbd3e177
#
_cell.length_a   1.000
_cell.length_b   1.000
_cell.length_c   1.000
_cell.angle_alpha   90.00
_cell.angle_beta   90.00
_cell.angle_gamma   90.00
#
_symmetry.space_group_name_H-M   'P 1'
#
loop_
_entity.id
_entity.type
_entity.pdbx_description
1 polymer ?
#
loop_
_entity_poly.entity_id
_entity_poly.type
_entity_poly.pdbx_seq_one_letter_code
_entity_poly.pdbx_strand_id
1 'polypeptide(L)'
;MLIDSHCHLNFPDLANRIDDIRANMAAADVTHALVISVNAPRYPEVLALAEQCDNFYATVGVHPDEQTVPEFSLEDLLAAAAHPKVVGIGETGLDYHWHKGELTR
;
A
#
# COMPACT_ATOMS: atom_id res chain seq x y z
N MET A 1 -12.46 -16.53 -8.97
CA MET A 1 -11.23 -15.76 -8.69
C MET A 1 -11.60 -14.35 -8.27
N LEU A 2 -11.06 -13.91 -7.14
CA LEU A 2 -11.23 -12.55 -6.63
C LEU A 2 -9.85 -11.95 -6.41
N ILE A 3 -9.78 -10.63 -6.52
CA ILE A 3 -8.57 -9.86 -6.22
C ILE A 3 -8.95 -8.79 -5.20
N ASP A 4 -8.22 -8.73 -4.09
CA ASP A 4 -8.34 -7.61 -3.16
C ASP A 4 -7.49 -6.45 -3.69
N SER A 5 -8.13 -5.44 -4.24
CA SER A 5 -7.46 -4.32 -4.90
C SER A 5 -7.07 -3.18 -3.95
N HIS A 6 -7.37 -3.28 -2.65
CA HIS A 6 -7.04 -2.23 -1.70
C HIS A 6 -6.98 -2.78 -0.27
N CYS A 7 -5.79 -3.08 0.22
CA CYS A 7 -5.59 -3.56 1.58
C CYS A 7 -4.30 -3.00 2.17
N HIS A 8 -4.19 -3.08 3.50
CA HIS A 8 -3.07 -2.56 4.26
C HIS A 8 -2.46 -3.66 5.12
N LEU A 9 -1.96 -4.71 4.48
CA LEU A 9 -1.45 -5.90 5.16
C LEU A 9 -0.16 -5.67 5.93
N ASN A 10 0.49 -4.53 5.73
CA ASN A 10 1.66 -4.12 6.52
C ASN A 10 1.31 -3.49 7.87
N PHE A 11 0.03 -3.19 8.13
CA PHE A 11 -0.38 -2.64 9.42
C PHE A 11 -0.12 -3.67 10.53
N PRO A 12 0.29 -3.22 11.73
CA PRO A 12 0.77 -4.15 12.78
C PRO A 12 -0.21 -5.26 13.15
N ASP A 13 -1.50 -4.98 13.12
CA ASP A 13 -2.53 -5.98 13.45
C ASP A 13 -2.59 -7.11 12.43
N LEU A 14 -2.07 -6.91 11.23
CA LEU A 14 -2.14 -7.85 10.11
C LEU A 14 -0.78 -8.41 9.74
N ALA A 15 0.28 -7.61 9.85
CA ALA A 15 1.62 -7.97 9.37
C ALA A 15 2.19 -9.23 10.03
N ASN A 16 1.84 -9.50 11.28
CA ASN A 16 2.28 -10.71 11.99
C ASN A 16 1.39 -11.93 11.76
N ARG A 17 0.37 -11.81 10.90
CA ARG A 17 -0.59 -12.87 10.58
C ARG A 17 -0.66 -13.17 9.09
N ILE A 18 0.40 -12.88 8.35
CA ILE A 18 0.42 -13.01 6.88
C ILE A 18 0.15 -14.45 6.43
N ASP A 19 0.71 -15.45 7.12
CA ASP A 19 0.48 -16.84 6.74
C ASP A 19 -1.01 -17.23 6.91
N ASP A 20 -1.64 -16.81 8.00
CA ASP A 20 -3.08 -17.03 8.23
C ASP A 20 -3.92 -16.31 7.19
N ILE A 21 -3.55 -15.06 6.87
CA ILE A 21 -4.25 -14.26 5.87
C ILE A 21 -4.16 -14.91 4.50
N ARG A 22 -2.99 -15.38 4.10
CA ARG A 22 -2.80 -16.07 2.83
C ARG A 22 -3.62 -17.35 2.74
N ALA A 23 -3.68 -18.12 3.84
CA ALA A 23 -4.51 -19.32 3.89
C ALA A 23 -6.00 -18.99 3.77
N ASN A 24 -6.47 -17.95 4.45
CA ASN A 24 -7.85 -17.49 4.36
C ASN A 24 -8.19 -16.97 2.96
N MET A 25 -7.27 -16.25 2.33
CA MET A 25 -7.43 -15.81 0.94
C MET A 25 -7.62 -17.00 0.00
N ALA A 26 -6.77 -18.00 0.10
CA ALA A 26 -6.87 -19.20 -0.73
C ALA A 26 -8.20 -19.92 -0.53
N ALA A 27 -8.66 -20.04 0.70
CA ALA A 27 -9.95 -20.68 1.03
C ALA A 27 -11.14 -19.91 0.45
N ALA A 28 -11.03 -18.58 0.34
CA ALA A 28 -12.07 -17.71 -0.20
C ALA A 28 -11.93 -17.43 -1.71
N ASP A 29 -10.99 -18.06 -2.37
CA ASP A 29 -10.66 -17.84 -3.79
C ASP A 29 -10.24 -16.38 -4.09
N VAL A 30 -9.62 -15.73 -3.13
CA VAL A 30 -8.92 -14.43 -3.30
C VAL A 30 -7.49 -14.74 -3.71
N THR A 31 -7.17 -14.55 -4.98
CA THR A 31 -5.92 -15.03 -5.57
C THR A 31 -4.78 -14.03 -5.45
N HIS A 32 -5.08 -12.74 -5.41
CA HIS A 32 -4.09 -11.67 -5.41
C HIS A 32 -4.50 -10.56 -4.43
N ALA A 33 -3.52 -9.83 -3.92
CA ALA A 33 -3.76 -8.66 -3.10
C ALA A 33 -2.86 -7.50 -3.54
N LEU A 34 -3.44 -6.30 -3.56
CA LEU A 34 -2.71 -5.06 -3.79
C LEU A 34 -2.57 -4.32 -2.45
N VAL A 35 -1.35 -4.30 -1.94
CA VAL A 35 -1.02 -3.66 -0.67
C VAL A 35 -0.74 -2.18 -0.93
N ILE A 36 -1.49 -1.32 -0.26
CA ILE A 36 -1.52 0.12 -0.54
C ILE A 36 -0.61 0.88 0.42
N SER A 37 0.26 1.71 -0.12
CA SER A 37 1.13 2.59 0.65
C SER A 37 0.36 3.80 1.18
N VAL A 38 0.60 4.19 2.43
CA VAL A 38 -0.01 5.38 3.03
C VAL A 38 0.99 6.49 3.29
N ASN A 39 2.28 6.18 3.47
CA ASN A 39 3.31 7.19 3.66
C ASN A 39 4.69 6.67 3.26
N ALA A 40 5.63 7.60 3.07
CA ALA A 40 6.98 7.25 2.65
C ALA A 40 7.75 6.43 3.70
N PRO A 41 7.71 6.77 5.01
CA PRO A 41 8.44 5.99 6.01
C PRO A 41 8.02 4.52 6.09
N ARG A 42 6.77 4.18 5.81
CA ARG A 42 6.25 2.82 5.88
C ARG A 42 6.22 2.08 4.56
N TYR A 43 6.52 2.76 3.47
CA TYR A 43 6.57 2.12 2.14
C TYR A 43 7.48 0.88 2.09
N PRO A 44 8.66 0.85 2.75
CA PRO A 44 9.50 -0.36 2.74
C PRO A 44 8.79 -1.61 3.26
N GLU A 45 7.86 -1.48 4.21
CA GLU A 45 7.05 -2.61 4.71
C GLU A 45 6.11 -3.14 3.62
N VAL A 46 5.50 -2.24 2.85
CA VAL A 46 4.61 -2.58 1.74
C VAL A 46 5.39 -3.32 0.65
N LEU A 47 6.53 -2.78 0.26
CA LEU A 47 7.39 -3.39 -0.74
C LEU A 47 7.88 -4.77 -0.30
N ALA A 48 8.29 -4.91 0.96
CA ALA A 48 8.77 -6.17 1.51
C ALA A 48 7.71 -7.27 1.41
N LEU A 49 6.44 -6.97 1.69
CA LEU A 49 5.34 -7.92 1.53
C LEU A 49 5.16 -8.33 0.08
N ALA A 50 5.20 -7.37 -0.84
CA ALA A 50 5.08 -7.67 -2.27
C ALA A 50 6.24 -8.53 -2.78
N GLU A 51 7.45 -8.30 -2.28
CA GLU A 51 8.61 -9.10 -2.63
C GLU A 51 8.58 -10.51 -2.01
N GLN A 52 8.05 -10.62 -0.79
CA GLN A 52 7.99 -11.86 -0.04
C GLN A 52 6.93 -12.83 -0.58
N CYS A 53 5.83 -12.31 -1.10
CA CYS A 53 4.69 -13.09 -1.58
C CYS A 53 4.48 -12.85 -3.07
N ASP A 54 4.56 -13.91 -3.87
CA ASP A 54 4.48 -13.80 -5.33
C ASP A 54 3.13 -13.32 -5.85
N ASN A 55 2.05 -13.49 -5.07
CA ASN A 55 0.71 -13.02 -5.40
C ASN A 55 0.34 -11.68 -4.73
N PHE A 56 1.28 -11.00 -4.11
CA PHE A 56 1.10 -9.65 -3.58
C PHE A 56 1.79 -8.63 -4.47
N TYR A 57 1.18 -7.48 -4.60
CA TYR A 57 1.67 -6.33 -5.34
C TYR A 57 1.57 -5.10 -4.47
N ALA A 58 2.21 -4.01 -4.87
CA ALA A 58 2.30 -2.81 -4.07
C ALA A 58 1.94 -1.56 -4.86
N THR A 59 1.52 -0.52 -4.16
CA THR A 59 1.52 0.85 -4.67
C THR A 59 2.56 1.67 -3.94
N VAL A 60 2.91 2.82 -4.48
CA VAL A 60 3.77 3.81 -3.84
C VAL A 60 3.05 5.15 -3.83
N GLY A 61 2.98 5.79 -2.67
CA GLY A 61 2.27 7.06 -2.54
C GLY A 61 2.10 7.46 -1.08
N VAL A 62 1.52 8.65 -0.89
CA VAL A 62 1.26 9.24 0.42
C VAL A 62 -0.21 9.61 0.50
N HIS A 63 -0.92 9.04 1.48
CA HIS A 63 -2.32 9.34 1.71
C HIS A 63 -2.49 10.83 2.08
N PRO A 64 -3.55 11.49 1.62
CA PRO A 64 -3.74 12.92 1.84
C PRO A 64 -3.91 13.34 3.29
N ASP A 65 -4.22 12.44 4.23
CA ASP A 65 -4.25 12.77 5.66
C ASP A 65 -2.87 12.74 6.33
N GLU A 66 -1.84 12.23 5.65
CA GLU A 66 -0.47 12.11 6.15
C GLU A 66 0.33 13.40 5.93
N GLN A 67 -0.15 14.51 6.45
CA GLN A 67 0.43 15.84 6.15
C GLN A 67 1.66 16.16 6.99
N THR A 68 1.90 15.44 8.08
CA THR A 68 3.03 15.68 8.98
C THR A 68 4.25 14.82 8.67
N VAL A 69 4.12 13.84 7.79
CA VAL A 69 5.23 12.98 7.36
C VAL A 69 5.82 13.48 6.05
N PRO A 70 7.13 13.25 5.81
CA PRO A 70 7.76 13.62 4.55
C PRO A 70 7.12 12.90 3.37
N GLU A 71 7.01 13.60 2.25
CA GLU A 71 6.63 13.00 0.98
C GLU A 71 7.85 12.35 0.32
N PHE A 72 7.58 11.48 -0.67
CA PHE A 72 8.62 11.03 -1.58
C PHE A 72 9.15 12.23 -2.38
N SER A 73 10.45 12.28 -2.61
CA SER A 73 10.97 13.10 -3.71
C SER A 73 10.46 12.54 -5.04
N LEU A 74 10.42 13.37 -6.06
CA LEU A 74 10.05 12.87 -7.39
C LEU A 74 10.98 11.74 -7.83
N GLU A 75 12.28 11.87 -7.57
CA GLU A 75 13.27 10.86 -7.91
C GLU A 75 12.97 9.53 -7.21
N ASP A 76 12.71 9.56 -5.90
CA ASP A 76 12.39 8.35 -5.13
C ASP A 76 11.07 7.73 -5.57
N LEU A 77 10.08 8.55 -5.88
CA LEU A 77 8.78 8.07 -6.37
C LEU A 77 8.94 7.35 -7.72
N LEU A 78 9.70 7.93 -8.63
CA LEU A 78 9.96 7.33 -9.94
C LEU A 78 10.75 6.03 -9.82
N ALA A 79 11.75 5.99 -8.95
CA ALA A 79 12.54 4.79 -8.70
C ALA A 79 11.68 3.67 -8.13
N ALA A 80 10.83 3.98 -7.15
CA ALA A 80 9.91 3.01 -6.56
C ALA A 80 8.91 2.50 -7.58
N ALA A 81 8.33 3.39 -8.38
CA ALA A 81 7.34 3.03 -9.40
C ALA A 81 7.92 2.14 -10.51
N ALA A 82 9.23 2.13 -10.70
CA ALA A 82 9.88 1.26 -11.68
C ALA A 82 10.02 -0.19 -11.22
N HIS A 83 9.81 -0.50 -9.93
CA HIS A 83 9.88 -1.85 -9.40
C HIS A 83 8.78 -2.73 -10.00
N PRO A 84 9.10 -3.96 -10.46
CA PRO A 84 8.10 -4.82 -11.14
C PRO A 84 6.90 -5.21 -10.28
N LYS A 85 7.02 -5.15 -8.96
CA LYS A 85 5.91 -5.45 -8.04
C LYS A 85 5.07 -4.21 -7.70
N VAL A 86 5.49 -3.03 -8.10
CA VAL A 86 4.75 -1.78 -7.90
C VAL A 86 3.93 -1.51 -9.15
N VAL A 87 2.61 -1.56 -9.00
CA VAL A 87 1.68 -1.51 -10.15
C VAL A 87 0.85 -0.22 -10.19
N GLY A 88 1.02 0.67 -9.24
CA GLY A 88 0.26 1.92 -9.21
C GLY A 88 0.85 2.97 -8.27
N ILE A 89 0.36 4.18 -8.41
CA ILE A 89 0.66 5.31 -7.52
C ILE A 89 -0.55 5.49 -6.62
N GLY A 90 -0.36 5.33 -5.32
CA GLY A 90 -1.42 5.42 -4.31
C GLY A 90 -0.91 5.09 -2.91
N GLU A 91 -1.62 5.46 -1.89
CA GLU A 91 -2.86 6.25 -1.94
C GLU A 91 -2.55 7.69 -2.27
N THR A 92 -3.45 8.34 -2.99
CA THR A 92 -3.32 9.75 -3.35
C THR A 92 -4.70 10.41 -3.29
N GLY A 93 -4.74 11.72 -3.42
CA GLY A 93 -6.00 12.43 -3.53
C GLY A 93 -6.12 13.57 -2.54
N LEU A 94 -7.36 13.99 -2.34
CA LEU A 94 -7.72 15.07 -1.41
C LEU A 94 -8.54 14.46 -0.28
N ASP A 95 -8.30 14.93 0.94
CA ASP A 95 -8.99 14.43 2.12
C ASP A 95 -9.96 15.48 2.64
N TYR A 96 -11.24 15.17 2.52
CA TYR A 96 -12.32 16.00 3.07
C TYR A 96 -12.88 15.44 4.38
N HIS A 97 -12.48 14.23 4.76
CA HIS A 97 -12.96 13.59 5.98
C HIS A 97 -12.20 14.05 7.21
N TRP A 98 -10.87 13.97 7.17
CA TRP A 98 -9.99 14.30 8.29
C TRP A 98 -9.63 15.79 8.32
N HIS A 99 -9.46 16.42 7.16
CA HIS A 99 -8.99 17.79 7.03
C HIS A 99 -10.09 18.80 6.65
N LYS A 100 -11.31 18.36 6.47
CA LYS A 100 -12.51 19.20 6.35
C LYS A 100 -12.40 20.35 5.35
N GLY A 101 -11.84 20.06 4.18
CA GLY A 101 -11.71 21.03 3.11
C GLY A 101 -10.37 21.73 3.03
N GLU A 102 -9.42 21.41 3.90
CA GLU A 102 -8.04 21.83 3.71
C GLU A 102 -7.41 21.00 2.60
N LEU A 103 -7.01 21.66 1.51
CA LEU A 103 -6.52 21.00 0.30
C LEU A 103 -5.01 21.20 0.18
N THR A 104 -4.26 20.72 1.18
CA THR A 104 -2.81 20.89 1.25
C THR A 104 -2.02 19.76 0.58
N ARG A 105 -2.70 18.69 0.20
CA ARG A 105 -2.11 17.58 -0.55
C ARG A 105 -3.00 17.16 -1.69
#